data_35829ad357d0f0e56efaf7cb318d945f
#
_entry.id   35829ad357d0f0e56efaf7cb318d945f
#
_cell.length_a   1.000
_cell.length_b   1.000
_cell.length_c   1.000
_cell.angle_alpha   90.00
_cell.angle_beta   90.00
_cell.angle_gamma   90.00
#
_symmetry.space_group_name_H-M   'P 1'
#
loop_
_entity.id
_entity.type
_entity.pdbx_description
1 polymer ?
#
loop_
_entity_poly.entity_id
_entity_poly.type
_entity_poly.pdbx_seq_one_letter_code
_entity_poly.pdbx_strand_id
1 'polypeptide(L)'
;MKYQSKEAFEAANKFGTGTPNTAYAQFFIGDSFLNPLTAPKGGLFAANVTFEPGCRNNWHIHHATKGGGQLLICTAGEGWHQEEGKPAVSLQEGSVIMIPANVKHWHGAKADSWFSHIAVEVPGENCKNEWCEPVSDEEYAKL
;
A
#
# COMPACT_ATOMS: atom_id res chain seq x y z
N MET A 1 -14.63 -7.96 -1.19
CA MET A 1 -14.68 -9.16 -2.07
C MET A 1 -13.27 -9.60 -2.39
N LYS A 2 -12.98 -10.89 -2.26
CA LYS A 2 -11.67 -11.47 -2.58
C LYS A 2 -11.57 -11.81 -4.07
N TYR A 3 -10.42 -11.53 -4.66
CA TYR A 3 -10.10 -11.89 -6.04
C TYR A 3 -8.85 -12.77 -6.05
N GLN A 4 -9.00 -14.02 -6.42
CA GLN A 4 -7.89 -14.97 -6.53
C GLN A 4 -7.25 -14.94 -7.92
N SER A 5 -8.03 -14.65 -8.96
CA SER A 5 -7.49 -14.53 -10.31
C SER A 5 -7.20 -13.08 -10.69
N LYS A 6 -6.10 -12.88 -11.38
CA LYS A 6 -5.69 -11.57 -11.89
C LYS A 6 -6.74 -10.99 -12.83
N GLU A 7 -7.30 -11.81 -13.73
CA GLU A 7 -8.29 -11.40 -14.70
C GLU A 7 -9.56 -10.82 -14.04
N ALA A 8 -10.11 -11.53 -13.04
CA ALA A 8 -11.28 -11.05 -12.31
C ALA A 8 -10.98 -9.77 -11.52
N PHE A 9 -9.76 -9.68 -10.97
CA PHE A 9 -9.32 -8.50 -10.25
C PHE A 9 -9.17 -7.29 -11.20
N GLU A 10 -8.53 -7.46 -12.35
CA GLU A 10 -8.34 -6.37 -13.33
C GLU A 10 -9.67 -5.80 -13.82
N ALA A 11 -10.69 -6.64 -14.00
CA ALA A 11 -12.03 -6.19 -14.34
C ALA A 11 -12.67 -5.29 -13.26
N ALA A 12 -12.32 -5.50 -12.00
CA ALA A 12 -12.81 -4.73 -10.86
C ALA A 12 -11.93 -3.50 -10.53
N ASN A 13 -10.65 -3.52 -10.91
CA ASN A 13 -9.66 -2.49 -10.60
C ASN A 13 -9.84 -1.24 -11.48
N LYS A 14 -10.77 -0.38 -11.10
CA LYS A 14 -11.17 0.81 -11.87
C LYS A 14 -10.03 1.80 -12.18
N PHE A 15 -9.02 1.85 -11.32
CA PHE A 15 -7.87 2.75 -11.48
C PHE A 15 -6.69 2.11 -12.20
N GLY A 16 -6.84 0.85 -12.63
CA GLY A 16 -5.85 0.13 -13.41
C GLY A 16 -4.66 -0.40 -12.59
N THR A 17 -4.15 -1.53 -13.02
CA THR A 17 -2.99 -2.19 -12.38
C THR A 17 -1.69 -1.45 -12.66
N GLY A 18 -1.56 -0.84 -13.85
CA GLY A 18 -0.34 -0.16 -14.24
C GLY A 18 0.78 -1.12 -14.64
N THR A 19 2.01 -0.75 -14.35
CA THR A 19 3.22 -1.50 -14.72
C THR A 19 3.89 -2.08 -13.48
N PRO A 20 4.75 -3.12 -13.64
CA PRO A 20 5.52 -3.67 -12.52
C PRO A 20 6.24 -2.57 -11.75
N ASN A 21 6.15 -2.63 -10.43
CA ASN A 21 6.76 -1.66 -9.51
C ASN A 21 8.25 -1.93 -9.34
N THR A 22 9.03 -1.68 -10.38
CA THR A 22 10.48 -1.97 -10.40
C THR A 22 11.28 -1.03 -9.51
N ALA A 23 10.85 0.22 -9.40
CA ALA A 23 11.57 1.25 -8.63
C ALA A 23 11.66 0.92 -7.12
N TYR A 24 10.63 0.27 -6.57
CA TYR A 24 10.53 -0.05 -5.14
C TYR A 24 10.51 -1.55 -4.86
N ALA A 25 10.72 -2.40 -5.87
CA ALA A 25 10.62 -3.86 -5.76
C ALA A 25 11.46 -4.44 -4.60
N GLN A 26 12.63 -3.87 -4.31
CA GLN A 26 13.49 -4.28 -3.20
C GLN A 26 12.85 -4.10 -1.81
N PHE A 27 11.79 -3.32 -1.70
CA PHE A 27 11.06 -3.06 -0.44
C PHE A 27 9.73 -3.79 -0.34
N PHE A 28 9.51 -4.76 -1.24
CA PHE A 28 8.30 -5.59 -1.29
C PHE A 28 8.67 -7.08 -1.27
N ILE A 29 7.83 -7.87 -0.66
CA ILE A 29 7.81 -9.33 -0.83
C ILE A 29 6.65 -9.64 -1.77
N GLY A 30 6.91 -10.38 -2.85
CA GLY A 30 5.95 -10.65 -3.92
C GLY A 30 5.88 -9.54 -4.97
N ASP A 31 5.04 -9.73 -5.97
CA ASP A 31 4.92 -8.81 -7.09
C ASP A 31 3.88 -7.70 -6.81
N SER A 32 4.28 -6.48 -7.09
CA SER A 32 3.43 -5.30 -7.01
C SER A 32 3.49 -4.48 -8.29
N PHE A 33 2.50 -3.64 -8.48
CA PHE A 33 2.32 -2.82 -9.66
C PHE A 33 1.98 -1.40 -9.26
N LEU A 34 2.38 -0.45 -10.08
CA LEU A 34 2.19 0.97 -9.84
C LEU A 34 1.54 1.64 -11.03
N ASN A 35 0.47 2.36 -10.79
CA ASN A 35 -0.19 3.21 -11.79
C ASN A 35 -0.32 4.65 -11.26
N PRO A 36 0.60 5.56 -11.61
CA PRO A 36 0.50 6.97 -11.22
C PRO A 36 -0.80 7.58 -11.75
N LEU A 37 -1.54 8.26 -10.88
CA LEU A 37 -2.81 8.92 -11.22
C LEU A 37 -2.64 10.42 -11.40
N THR A 38 -1.60 11.00 -10.81
CA THR A 38 -1.27 12.42 -10.94
C THR A 38 0.09 12.60 -11.58
N ALA A 39 0.30 13.75 -12.23
CA ALA A 39 1.60 14.07 -12.82
C ALA A 39 2.66 14.31 -11.74
N PRO A 40 3.94 13.89 -11.97
CA PRO A 40 5.02 14.09 -11.01
C PRO A 40 5.30 15.56 -10.66
N LYS A 41 4.91 16.47 -11.52
CA LYS A 41 5.08 17.92 -11.37
C LYS A 41 3.74 18.59 -11.15
N GLY A 42 3.24 18.65 -9.94
CA GLY A 42 1.94 19.28 -9.75
C GLY A 42 1.43 19.30 -8.32
N GLY A 43 2.27 19.02 -7.35
CA GLY A 43 1.91 19.15 -5.94
C GLY A 43 1.50 17.84 -5.30
N LEU A 44 0.30 17.34 -5.53
CA LEU A 44 -0.18 16.12 -4.89
C LEU A 44 0.20 14.87 -5.70
N PHE A 45 1.00 13.99 -5.12
CA PHE A 45 1.28 12.68 -5.71
C PHE A 45 0.26 11.65 -5.24
N ALA A 46 -0.39 11.00 -6.21
CA ALA A 46 -1.29 9.88 -5.98
C ALA A 46 -1.03 8.78 -7.02
N ALA A 47 -1.01 7.53 -6.56
CA ALA A 47 -0.85 6.37 -7.42
C ALA A 47 -1.73 5.21 -6.95
N ASN A 48 -2.26 4.43 -7.88
CA ASN A 48 -2.90 3.17 -7.55
C ASN A 48 -1.81 2.09 -7.44
N VAL A 49 -1.67 1.52 -6.25
CA VAL A 49 -0.71 0.46 -5.95
C VAL A 49 -1.46 -0.86 -5.89
N THR A 50 -1.02 -1.83 -6.69
CA THR A 50 -1.64 -3.16 -6.78
C THR A 50 -0.67 -4.21 -6.27
N PHE A 51 -1.19 -5.13 -5.45
CA PHE A 51 -0.47 -6.23 -4.82
C PHE A 51 -1.07 -7.55 -5.25
N GLU A 52 -0.25 -8.49 -5.71
CA GLU A 52 -0.68 -9.88 -5.87
C GLU A 52 -0.96 -10.53 -4.51
N PRO A 53 -1.70 -11.67 -4.46
CA PRO A 53 -1.94 -12.39 -3.21
C PRO A 53 -0.65 -12.66 -2.44
N GLY A 54 -0.62 -12.30 -1.16
CA GLY A 54 0.56 -12.47 -0.30
C GLY A 54 1.61 -11.36 -0.40
N CYS A 55 1.53 -10.49 -1.40
CA CYS A 55 2.47 -9.38 -1.55
C CYS A 55 2.25 -8.32 -0.49
N ARG A 56 3.33 -7.83 0.10
CA ARG A 56 3.34 -6.76 1.09
C ARG A 56 4.62 -5.94 1.00
N ASN A 57 4.53 -4.67 1.38
CA ASN A 57 5.72 -3.85 1.51
C ASN A 57 6.41 -4.07 2.87
N ASN A 58 7.65 -3.62 2.95
CA ASN A 58 8.39 -3.59 4.21
C ASN A 58 7.75 -2.63 5.21
N TRP A 59 8.06 -2.80 6.47
CA TRP A 59 7.85 -1.76 7.47
C TRP A 59 8.51 -0.47 6.96
N HIS A 60 7.81 0.65 7.11
CA HIS A 60 8.32 1.95 6.67
C HIS A 60 7.68 3.10 7.44
N ILE A 61 8.30 4.26 7.31
CA ILE A 61 7.89 5.48 8.01
C ILE A 61 7.89 6.64 7.02
N HIS A 62 6.79 7.38 7.00
CA HIS A 62 6.71 8.67 6.31
C HIS A 62 7.02 9.77 7.32
N HIS A 63 8.28 10.21 7.36
CA HIS A 63 8.72 11.27 8.27
C HIS A 63 8.23 12.63 7.82
N ALA A 64 7.83 13.46 8.76
CA ALA A 64 7.59 14.89 8.56
C ALA A 64 7.70 15.63 9.90
N THR A 65 8.10 16.88 9.85
CA THR A 65 8.12 17.76 11.05
C THR A 65 6.78 18.44 11.27
N LYS A 66 5.96 18.56 10.22
CA LYS A 66 4.59 19.09 10.25
C LYS A 66 3.80 18.50 9.10
N GLY A 67 2.52 18.16 9.33
CA GLY A 67 1.70 17.51 8.32
C GLY A 67 2.29 16.16 7.91
N GLY A 68 2.21 15.81 6.62
CA GLY A 68 2.74 14.58 6.08
C GLY A 68 1.91 13.34 6.41
N GLY A 69 2.50 12.18 6.23
CA GLY A 69 1.83 10.89 6.32
C GLY A 69 1.32 10.41 4.99
N GLN A 70 0.47 9.38 5.01
CA GLN A 70 -0.05 8.77 3.80
C GLN A 70 -1.54 8.47 3.95
N LEU A 71 -2.32 8.80 2.93
CA LEU A 71 -3.72 8.43 2.83
C LEU A 71 -3.86 7.22 1.90
N LEU A 72 -4.51 6.16 2.37
CA LEU A 72 -4.86 4.99 1.57
C LEU A 72 -6.37 4.96 1.33
N ILE A 73 -6.77 4.78 0.07
CA ILE A 73 -8.15 4.58 -0.34
C ILE A 73 -8.22 3.23 -1.06
N CYS A 74 -8.83 2.23 -0.44
CA CYS A 74 -8.88 0.88 -0.98
C CYS A 74 -9.91 0.79 -2.11
N THR A 75 -9.45 0.33 -3.27
CA THR A 75 -10.21 0.40 -4.53
C THR A 75 -10.70 -0.94 -5.03
N ALA A 76 -10.00 -2.04 -4.70
CA ALA A 76 -10.42 -3.39 -5.10
C ALA A 76 -9.71 -4.45 -4.24
N GLY A 77 -10.37 -5.58 -4.03
CA GLY A 77 -9.82 -6.72 -3.31
C GLY A 77 -9.73 -6.53 -1.81
N GLU A 78 -8.90 -7.34 -1.17
CA GLU A 78 -8.73 -7.33 0.28
C GLU A 78 -7.26 -7.35 0.69
N GLY A 79 -6.94 -6.57 1.71
CA GLY A 79 -5.58 -6.41 2.20
C GLY A 79 -5.49 -6.24 3.71
N TRP A 80 -4.29 -5.91 4.14
CA TRP A 80 -3.94 -5.64 5.53
C TRP A 80 -3.20 -4.30 5.66
N HIS A 81 -3.39 -3.67 6.80
CA HIS A 81 -2.58 -2.56 7.29
C HIS A 81 -2.24 -2.81 8.75
N GLN A 82 -1.00 -2.52 9.15
CA GLN A 82 -0.59 -2.64 10.54
C GLN A 82 0.37 -1.52 10.92
N GLU A 83 0.10 -0.87 12.03
CA GLU A 83 1.05 0.00 12.73
C GLU A 83 1.85 -0.83 13.74
N GLU A 84 3.12 -0.50 13.92
CA GLU A 84 3.98 -1.17 14.90
C GLU A 84 3.36 -1.14 16.30
N GLY A 85 3.33 -2.29 16.94
CA GLY A 85 2.76 -2.46 18.29
C GLY A 85 1.23 -2.57 18.34
N LYS A 86 0.55 -2.55 17.20
CA LYS A 86 -0.91 -2.70 17.12
C LYS A 86 -1.30 -3.95 16.32
N PRO A 87 -2.53 -4.47 16.51
CA PRO A 87 -3.06 -5.53 15.66
C PRO A 87 -3.19 -5.07 14.20
N ALA A 88 -3.02 -6.02 13.27
CA ALA A 88 -3.31 -5.77 11.86
C ALA A 88 -4.79 -5.49 11.65
N VAL A 89 -5.09 -4.56 10.76
CA VAL A 89 -6.44 -4.16 10.37
C VAL A 89 -6.74 -4.69 8.97
N SER A 90 -7.87 -5.39 8.84
CA SER A 90 -8.35 -5.86 7.54
C SER A 90 -8.85 -4.70 6.69
N LEU A 91 -8.38 -4.64 5.45
CA LEU A 91 -8.79 -3.66 4.46
C LEU A 91 -9.63 -4.32 3.37
N GLN A 92 -10.61 -3.59 2.88
CA GLN A 92 -11.46 -3.99 1.77
C GLN A 92 -11.81 -2.77 0.91
N GLU A 93 -12.41 -3.01 -0.24
CA GLU A 93 -12.91 -1.93 -1.09
C GLU A 93 -13.75 -0.93 -0.28
N GLY A 94 -13.44 0.36 -0.43
CA GLY A 94 -14.06 1.45 0.34
C GLY A 94 -13.40 1.76 1.68
N SER A 95 -12.46 0.95 2.16
CA SER A 95 -11.68 1.32 3.36
C SER A 95 -10.83 2.54 3.08
N VAL A 96 -10.80 3.47 4.05
CA VAL A 96 -9.98 4.69 4.00
C VAL A 96 -9.14 4.74 5.27
N ILE A 97 -7.82 4.83 5.12
CA ILE A 97 -6.86 4.88 6.22
C ILE A 97 -6.01 6.14 6.09
N MET A 98 -6.05 6.99 7.10
CA MET A 98 -5.07 8.06 7.25
C MET A 98 -3.95 7.58 8.15
N ILE A 99 -2.76 7.40 7.60
CA ILE A 99 -1.56 7.02 8.33
C ILE A 99 -0.82 8.30 8.70
N PRO A 100 -0.72 8.63 10.00
CA PRO A 100 0.00 9.84 10.42
C PRO A 100 1.48 9.78 10.06
N ALA A 101 2.10 10.94 9.89
CA ALA A 101 3.54 11.03 9.77
C ALA A 101 4.23 10.41 11.01
N ASN A 102 5.43 9.89 10.81
CA ASN A 102 6.30 9.32 11.85
C ASN A 102 5.79 8.02 12.48
N VAL A 103 4.78 7.38 11.89
CA VAL A 103 4.26 6.08 12.33
C VAL A 103 4.85 4.97 11.48
N LYS A 104 5.52 4.01 12.12
CA LYS A 104 6.04 2.81 11.46
C LYS A 104 4.90 1.85 11.18
N HIS A 105 4.74 1.47 9.91
CA HIS A 105 3.62 0.66 9.43
C HIS A 105 3.99 -0.13 8.18
N TRP A 106 3.12 -1.04 7.81
CA TRP A 106 3.13 -1.71 6.51
C TRP A 106 1.71 -1.93 5.99
N HIS A 107 1.58 -2.22 4.72
CA HIS A 107 0.34 -2.65 4.09
C HIS A 107 0.62 -3.61 2.92
N GLY A 108 -0.41 -4.36 2.53
CA GLY A 108 -0.28 -5.34 1.46
C GLY A 108 -1.56 -6.15 1.27
N ALA A 109 -1.52 -7.10 0.34
CA ALA A 109 -2.62 -8.00 0.04
C ALA A 109 -2.82 -9.06 1.12
N LYS A 110 -4.04 -9.62 1.21
CA LYS A 110 -4.25 -10.89 1.91
C LYS A 110 -3.64 -12.05 1.12
N ALA A 111 -3.37 -13.15 1.78
CA ALA A 111 -2.75 -14.33 1.17
C ALA A 111 -3.59 -14.94 0.03
N ASP A 112 -4.89 -14.71 0.05
CA ASP A 112 -5.87 -15.29 -0.87
C ASP A 112 -6.64 -14.25 -1.71
N SER A 113 -6.11 -13.03 -1.81
CA SER A 113 -6.76 -11.98 -2.61
C SER A 113 -5.75 -11.01 -3.21
N TRP A 114 -5.93 -10.67 -4.47
CA TRP A 114 -5.40 -9.44 -5.05
C TRP A 114 -5.95 -8.22 -4.30
N PHE A 115 -5.17 -7.18 -4.21
CA PHE A 115 -5.54 -5.96 -3.49
C PHE A 115 -5.01 -4.72 -4.20
N SER A 116 -5.79 -3.65 -4.22
CA SER A 116 -5.26 -2.35 -4.63
C SER A 116 -5.81 -1.21 -3.79
N HIS A 117 -4.99 -0.19 -3.64
CA HIS A 117 -5.36 1.06 -3.02
C HIS A 117 -4.72 2.24 -3.74
N ILE A 118 -5.38 3.38 -3.70
CA ILE A 118 -4.75 4.65 -4.03
C ILE A 118 -3.92 5.08 -2.81
N ALA A 119 -2.63 5.32 -3.04
CA ALA A 119 -1.74 5.93 -2.06
C ALA A 119 -1.58 7.41 -2.40
N VAL A 120 -1.87 8.27 -1.44
CA VAL A 120 -1.71 9.72 -1.55
C VAL A 120 -0.66 10.16 -0.55
N GLU A 121 0.41 10.76 -1.05
CA GLU A 121 1.41 11.41 -0.20
C GLU A 121 0.83 12.72 0.35
N VAL A 122 0.61 12.76 1.67
CA VAL A 122 0.05 13.96 2.30
C VAL A 122 1.13 15.04 2.39
N PRO A 123 0.85 16.26 1.90
CA PRO A 123 1.82 17.36 1.97
C PRO A 123 2.23 17.69 3.40
N GLY A 124 3.51 17.99 3.58
CA GLY A 124 4.08 18.35 4.88
C GLY A 124 5.45 19.00 4.75
N GLU A 125 6.04 19.30 5.89
CA GLU A 125 7.36 19.92 5.99
C GLU A 125 8.44 18.87 6.31
N ASN A 126 9.58 18.95 5.62
CA ASN A 126 10.73 18.04 5.76
C ASN A 126 10.32 16.57 5.61
N CYS A 127 9.48 16.28 4.61
CA CYS A 127 9.02 14.93 4.32
C CYS A 127 10.15 14.05 3.76
N LYS A 128 10.28 12.85 4.32
CA LYS A 128 11.16 11.82 3.77
C LYS A 128 10.64 10.44 4.15
N ASN A 129 10.84 9.46 3.28
CA ASN A 129 10.46 8.07 3.53
C ASN A 129 11.66 7.27 4.02
N GLU A 130 11.43 6.43 5.02
CA GLU A 130 12.40 5.48 5.55
C GLU A 130 11.85 4.06 5.37
N TRP A 131 12.60 3.23 4.65
CA TRP A 131 12.31 1.82 4.50
C TRP A 131 13.03 1.03 5.59
N CYS A 132 12.27 0.21 6.29
CA CYS A 132 12.73 -0.61 7.40
C CYS A 132 12.77 -2.10 7.00
N GLU A 133 12.73 -3.00 7.97
CA GLU A 133 12.78 -4.44 7.77
C GLU A 133 11.56 -4.99 7.04
N PRO A 134 11.70 -6.12 6.32
CA PRO A 134 10.55 -6.84 5.77
C PRO A 134 9.59 -7.34 6.86
N VAL A 135 8.32 -7.44 6.52
CA VAL A 135 7.34 -8.20 7.31
C VAL A 135 7.63 -9.68 7.09
N SER A 136 8.08 -10.37 8.13
CA SER A 136 8.48 -11.79 8.01
C SER A 136 7.31 -12.68 7.62
N ASP A 137 7.61 -13.80 6.96
CA ASP A 137 6.58 -14.80 6.63
C ASP A 137 5.90 -15.36 7.88
N GLU A 138 6.65 -15.46 8.99
CA GLU A 138 6.12 -15.89 10.29
C GLU A 138 5.09 -14.91 10.85
N GLU A 139 5.38 -13.61 10.81
CA GLU A 139 4.44 -12.57 11.26
C GLU A 139 3.19 -12.53 10.35
N TYR A 140 3.41 -12.55 9.05
CA TYR A 140 2.35 -12.49 8.06
C TYR A 140 1.41 -13.72 8.14
N ALA A 141 1.94 -14.91 8.40
CA ALA A 141 1.17 -16.15 8.50
C ALA A 141 0.21 -16.21 9.71
N LYS A 142 0.31 -15.25 10.64
CA LYS A 142 -0.59 -15.14 11.80
C LYS A 142 -1.89 -14.38 11.49
N LEU A 143 -2.03 -13.82 10.28
CA LEU A 143 -3.14 -12.95 9.89
C LEU A 143 -4.30 -13.68 9.23
#